data_af6d5017155f0c4235f5c820a6d5e642
#
_entry.id   af6d5017155f0c4235f5c820a6d5e642
#
_cell.length_a   1.000
_cell.length_b   1.000
_cell.length_c   1.000
_cell.angle_alpha   90.00
_cell.angle_beta   90.00
_cell.angle_gamma   90.00
#
_symmetry.space_group_name_H-M   'P 1'
#
loop_
_entity.id
_entity.type
_entity.pdbx_description
1 polymer ?
#
loop_
_entity_poly.entity_id
_entity_poly.type
_entity_poly.pdbx_seq_one_letter_code
_entity_poly.pdbx_strand_id
1 'polypeptide(L)'
;VTELFPFLQFRDTGVKAVRCSRIMSIMGFTGVYFACVGESNVNVDSPACLLPSTIAHELAHQRGVAWEQECNFLGVPDYAYSGWLLGFIHLGNALYETDPEAYRAIRSTLPPEVNADLLDNNAYWDQFRDNVVEKVTDTVYDAALKSYGDVNGMQSYSMVVELLVAYYKDRI
;
A
#
# COMPACT_ATOMS: atom_id res chain seq x y z
N VAL A 1 13.66 1.65 8.20
CA VAL A 1 13.91 1.95 6.78
C VAL A 1 15.16 2.81 6.61
N THR A 2 15.31 3.92 7.30
CA THR A 2 16.49 4.81 7.16
C THR A 2 17.83 4.16 7.53
N GLU A 3 17.84 3.15 8.39
CA GLU A 3 19.05 2.35 8.67
C GLU A 3 19.41 1.43 7.48
N LEU A 4 18.41 0.89 6.79
CA LEU A 4 18.59 0.05 5.61
C LEU A 4 18.86 0.88 4.35
N PHE A 5 18.26 2.06 4.28
CA PHE A 5 18.33 2.97 3.14
C PHE A 5 18.70 4.39 3.59
N PRO A 6 20.00 4.68 3.88
CA PRO A 6 20.43 5.96 4.43
C PRO A 6 20.10 7.18 3.56
N PHE A 7 19.94 7.00 2.25
CA PHE A 7 19.54 8.07 1.33
C PHE A 7 18.10 8.58 1.56
N LEU A 8 17.28 7.82 2.29
CA LEU A 8 15.95 8.23 2.70
C LEU A 8 15.92 9.09 3.98
N GLN A 9 17.10 9.43 4.54
CA GLN A 9 17.17 10.38 5.65
C GLN A 9 16.74 11.77 5.17
N PHE A 10 15.58 12.20 5.63
CA PHE A 10 14.99 13.49 5.27
C PHE A 10 14.26 14.08 6.48
N ARG A 11 14.09 15.39 6.49
CA ARG A 11 13.26 16.05 7.50
C ARG A 11 11.81 15.96 7.07
N ASP A 12 11.08 15.01 7.63
CA ASP A 12 9.67 14.82 7.32
C ASP A 12 8.82 16.00 7.76
N THR A 13 7.84 16.35 6.94
CA THR A 13 6.67 17.10 7.41
C THR A 13 5.63 16.10 7.92
N GLY A 14 4.88 16.47 8.96
CA GLY A 14 3.87 15.58 9.52
C GLY A 14 2.81 15.18 8.48
N VAL A 15 2.44 13.90 8.49
CA VAL A 15 1.35 13.39 7.64
C VAL A 15 0.02 13.93 8.14
N LYS A 16 -0.84 14.37 7.24
CA LYS A 16 -2.13 14.99 7.54
C LYS A 16 -3.28 13.99 7.37
N ALA A 17 -4.15 13.91 8.37
CA ALA A 17 -5.42 13.21 8.25
C ALA A 17 -6.40 14.03 7.40
N VAL A 18 -6.95 13.45 6.35
CA VAL A 18 -7.94 14.12 5.48
C VAL A 18 -9.30 14.16 6.17
N ARG A 19 -9.89 15.34 6.33
CA ARG A 19 -11.20 15.49 6.99
C ARG A 19 -12.35 14.78 6.24
N CYS A 20 -12.24 14.70 4.90
CA CYS A 20 -13.23 14.06 4.04
C CYS A 20 -12.73 12.68 3.58
N SER A 21 -12.12 11.90 4.46
CA SER A 21 -11.52 10.58 4.17
C SER A 21 -12.48 9.64 3.45
N ARG A 22 -13.79 9.69 3.75
CA ARG A 22 -14.81 8.90 3.05
C ARG A 22 -14.83 9.13 1.54
N ILE A 23 -14.52 10.36 1.08
CA ILE A 23 -14.41 10.64 -0.35
C ILE A 23 -13.19 9.94 -0.95
N MET A 24 -12.07 9.91 -0.21
CA MET A 24 -10.88 9.15 -0.63
C MET A 24 -11.20 7.66 -0.77
N SER A 25 -11.98 7.10 0.17
CA SER A 25 -12.41 5.69 0.11
C SER A 25 -13.25 5.39 -1.12
N ILE A 26 -14.17 6.29 -1.49
CA ILE A 26 -15.00 6.17 -2.70
C ILE A 26 -14.12 6.22 -3.97
N MET A 27 -13.01 6.95 -3.92
CA MET A 27 -12.03 7.07 -5.02
C MET A 27 -10.98 5.95 -5.01
N GLY A 28 -11.00 5.04 -4.03
CA GLY A 28 -10.04 3.96 -3.90
C GLY A 28 -8.68 4.34 -3.27
N PHE A 29 -8.55 5.55 -2.71
CA PHE A 29 -7.28 6.03 -2.16
C PHE A 29 -7.13 5.76 -0.66
N THR A 30 -5.99 5.17 -0.28
CA THR A 30 -5.56 5.03 1.11
C THR A 30 -4.77 6.25 1.59
N GLY A 31 -4.00 6.88 0.71
CA GLY A 31 -3.24 8.09 0.95
C GLY A 31 -3.00 8.86 -0.34
N VAL A 32 -2.37 10.01 -0.23
CA VAL A 32 -1.93 10.82 -1.37
C VAL A 32 -0.83 11.80 -0.99
N TYR A 33 0.26 11.79 -1.74
CA TYR A 33 1.31 12.79 -1.67
C TYR A 33 1.10 13.88 -2.73
N PHE A 34 0.97 15.13 -2.28
CA PHE A 34 0.88 16.29 -3.17
C PHE A 34 2.26 16.90 -3.39
N ALA A 35 2.93 16.53 -4.48
CA ALA A 35 4.29 16.96 -4.80
C ALA A 35 4.43 18.50 -4.92
N CYS A 36 3.41 19.20 -5.42
CA CYS A 36 3.43 20.66 -5.59
C CYS A 36 3.56 21.43 -4.27
N VAL A 37 3.14 20.82 -3.15
CA VAL A 37 3.18 21.44 -1.81
C VAL A 37 4.00 20.61 -0.81
N GLY A 38 4.49 19.45 -1.22
CA GLY A 38 5.30 18.57 -0.36
C GLY A 38 4.52 17.96 0.81
N GLU A 39 3.21 17.72 0.65
CA GLU A 39 2.34 17.25 1.73
C GLU A 39 1.88 15.82 1.52
N SER A 40 2.11 14.99 2.54
CA SER A 40 1.56 13.64 2.63
C SER A 40 0.25 13.66 3.41
N ASN A 41 -0.77 13.03 2.85
CA ASN A 41 -2.13 12.99 3.38
C ASN A 41 -2.63 11.55 3.43
N VAL A 42 -3.37 11.19 4.48
CA VAL A 42 -3.88 9.82 4.65
C VAL A 42 -5.38 9.80 4.88
N ASN A 43 -5.98 8.75 4.37
CA ASN A 43 -7.36 8.39 4.58
C ASN A 43 -7.51 7.71 5.95
N VAL A 44 -8.12 8.41 6.90
CA VAL A 44 -8.35 7.88 8.26
C VAL A 44 -9.70 7.19 8.41
N ASP A 45 -10.49 7.07 7.33
CA ASP A 45 -11.71 6.26 7.29
C ASP A 45 -11.38 4.78 6.98
N SER A 46 -10.21 4.51 6.41
CA SER A 46 -9.73 3.16 6.08
C SER A 46 -9.34 2.35 7.33
N PRO A 47 -9.24 0.99 7.23
CA PRO A 47 -8.91 0.15 8.37
C PRO A 47 -7.61 0.55 9.07
N ALA A 48 -7.69 0.76 10.38
CA ALA A 48 -6.59 1.28 11.19
C ALA A 48 -5.35 0.38 11.22
N CYS A 49 -5.51 -0.93 11.03
CA CYS A 49 -4.41 -1.91 11.01
C CYS A 49 -3.40 -1.65 9.88
N LEU A 50 -3.80 -1.02 8.76
CA LEU A 50 -2.93 -0.68 7.63
C LEU A 50 -2.50 0.79 7.60
N LEU A 51 -3.04 1.64 8.47
CA LEU A 51 -2.71 3.08 8.48
C LEU A 51 -1.21 3.37 8.68
N PRO A 52 -0.46 2.68 9.58
CA PRO A 52 0.98 2.90 9.70
C PRO A 52 1.77 2.62 8.42
N SER A 53 1.46 1.54 7.70
CA SER A 53 2.13 1.24 6.42
C SER A 53 1.74 2.23 5.32
N THR A 54 0.50 2.71 5.28
CA THR A 54 0.08 3.80 4.39
C THR A 54 0.84 5.09 4.69
N ILE A 55 1.01 5.45 5.95
CA ILE A 55 1.83 6.62 6.35
C ILE A 55 3.26 6.47 5.84
N ALA A 56 3.87 5.29 5.98
CA ALA A 56 5.23 5.04 5.50
C ALA A 56 5.34 5.16 3.97
N HIS A 57 4.34 4.68 3.25
CA HIS A 57 4.22 4.83 1.80
C HIS A 57 4.22 6.30 1.38
N GLU A 58 3.34 7.13 1.98
CA GLU A 58 3.24 8.55 1.66
C GLU A 58 4.51 9.34 2.06
N LEU A 59 5.17 8.94 3.14
CA LEU A 59 6.46 9.51 3.53
C LEU A 59 7.59 9.09 2.58
N ALA A 60 7.53 7.92 1.97
CA ALA A 60 8.49 7.53 0.93
C ALA A 60 8.39 8.45 -0.30
N HIS A 61 7.18 8.76 -0.76
CA HIS A 61 6.96 9.76 -1.80
C HIS A 61 7.52 11.14 -1.40
N GLN A 62 7.31 11.56 -0.17
CA GLN A 62 7.84 12.83 0.35
C GLN A 62 9.38 12.88 0.32
N ARG A 63 10.03 11.73 0.43
CA ARG A 63 11.50 11.57 0.36
C ARG A 63 12.03 11.40 -1.07
N GLY A 64 11.17 11.56 -2.07
CA GLY A 64 11.54 11.50 -3.48
C GLY A 64 11.47 10.13 -4.12
N VAL A 65 10.90 9.12 -3.45
CA VAL A 65 10.61 7.83 -4.07
C VAL A 65 9.39 7.99 -4.96
N ALA A 66 9.60 7.86 -6.27
CA ALA A 66 8.54 8.13 -7.26
C ALA A 66 7.68 6.90 -7.59
N TRP A 67 8.25 5.71 -7.47
CA TRP A 67 7.62 4.48 -7.92
C TRP A 67 6.73 3.86 -6.84
N GLU A 68 5.48 3.57 -7.19
CA GLU A 68 4.47 3.01 -6.28
C GLU A 68 4.90 1.68 -5.65
N GLN A 69 5.51 0.78 -6.46
CA GLN A 69 6.02 -0.49 -5.93
C GLN A 69 7.11 -0.32 -4.89
N GLU A 70 7.96 0.70 -5.04
CA GLU A 70 9.02 1.00 -4.07
C GLU A 70 8.45 1.59 -2.79
N CYS A 71 7.45 2.47 -2.89
CA CYS A 71 6.75 3.03 -1.74
C CYS A 71 5.99 1.95 -0.97
N ASN A 72 5.29 1.05 -1.65
CA ASN A 72 4.63 -0.11 -1.05
C ASN A 72 5.65 -1.03 -0.37
N PHE A 73 6.79 -1.32 -1.03
CA PHE A 73 7.86 -2.10 -0.44
C PHE A 73 8.41 -1.45 0.84
N LEU A 74 8.65 -0.14 0.82
CA LEU A 74 9.17 0.61 1.99
C LEU A 74 8.16 0.68 3.15
N GLY A 75 6.88 0.52 2.89
CA GLY A 75 5.82 0.39 3.90
C GLY A 75 5.86 -0.91 4.69
N VAL A 76 6.56 -1.94 4.20
CA VAL A 76 6.59 -3.28 4.83
C VAL A 76 7.60 -3.38 5.98
N PRO A 77 8.88 -2.98 5.87
CA PRO A 77 9.91 -3.31 6.87
C PRO A 77 9.82 -2.56 8.18
N ASP A 78 9.23 -1.36 8.23
CA ASP A 78 9.36 -0.44 9.36
C ASP A 78 8.25 -0.55 10.42
N TYR A 79 7.11 -1.12 10.08
CA TYR A 79 5.94 -1.16 10.96
C TYR A 79 5.56 -2.60 11.25
N ALA A 80 6.06 -3.15 12.36
CA ALA A 80 6.06 -4.57 12.70
C ALA A 80 4.77 -5.32 12.32
N TYR A 81 3.60 -4.88 12.77
CA TYR A 81 2.34 -5.54 12.44
C TYR A 81 1.74 -5.04 11.11
N SER A 82 1.59 -3.72 10.95
CA SER A 82 0.99 -3.12 9.75
C SER A 82 1.78 -3.44 8.49
N GLY A 83 3.12 -3.35 8.56
CA GLY A 83 3.98 -3.70 7.45
C GLY A 83 3.93 -5.19 7.12
N TRP A 84 3.96 -6.05 8.14
CA TRP A 84 3.79 -7.49 7.93
C TRP A 84 2.44 -7.81 7.27
N LEU A 85 1.35 -7.18 7.73
CA LEU A 85 0.01 -7.38 7.18
C LEU A 85 -0.07 -6.92 5.72
N LEU A 86 0.52 -5.76 5.39
CA LEU A 86 0.62 -5.26 4.01
C LEU A 86 1.41 -6.24 3.13
N GLY A 87 2.59 -6.68 3.59
CA GLY A 87 3.40 -7.68 2.88
C GLY A 87 2.65 -9.00 2.68
N PHE A 88 1.92 -9.46 3.70
CA PHE A 88 1.08 -10.66 3.60
C PHE A 88 -0.03 -10.49 2.56
N ILE A 89 -0.67 -9.31 2.48
CA ILE A 89 -1.71 -9.04 1.48
C ILE A 89 -1.11 -9.14 0.06
N HIS A 90 0.02 -8.49 -0.21
CA HIS A 90 0.65 -8.53 -1.54
C HIS A 90 1.10 -9.95 -1.93
N LEU A 91 1.86 -10.61 -1.07
CA LEU A 91 2.36 -11.97 -1.32
C LEU A 91 1.23 -12.99 -1.36
N GLY A 92 0.24 -12.84 -0.48
CA GLY A 92 -0.93 -13.72 -0.39
C GLY A 92 -1.81 -13.63 -1.63
N ASN A 93 -2.04 -12.44 -2.17
CA ASN A 93 -2.80 -12.27 -3.42
C ASN A 93 -2.08 -12.96 -4.58
N ALA A 94 -0.78 -12.75 -4.75
CA ALA A 94 0.02 -13.41 -5.78
C ALA A 94 0.04 -14.94 -5.63
N LEU A 95 0.15 -15.42 -4.38
CA LEU A 95 0.08 -16.85 -4.11
C LEU A 95 -1.32 -17.42 -4.42
N TYR A 96 -2.38 -16.70 -4.07
CA TYR A 96 -3.75 -17.14 -4.34
C TYR A 96 -4.02 -17.30 -5.84
N GLU A 97 -3.46 -16.43 -6.68
CA GLU A 97 -3.57 -16.51 -8.14
C GLU A 97 -2.83 -17.73 -8.72
N THR A 98 -1.70 -18.13 -8.11
CA THR A 98 -0.86 -19.23 -8.61
C THR A 98 -1.16 -20.57 -7.96
N ASP A 99 -1.39 -20.58 -6.63
CA ASP A 99 -1.68 -21.78 -5.84
C ASP A 99 -2.68 -21.44 -4.70
N PRO A 100 -4.01 -21.48 -4.99
CA PRO A 100 -5.04 -21.21 -3.99
C PRO A 100 -5.05 -22.17 -2.81
N GLU A 101 -4.55 -23.41 -2.98
CA GLU A 101 -4.51 -24.40 -1.90
C GLU A 101 -3.41 -24.07 -0.91
N ALA A 102 -2.21 -23.74 -1.40
CA ALA A 102 -1.11 -23.28 -0.57
C ALA A 102 -1.49 -22.00 0.21
N TYR A 103 -2.15 -21.04 -0.45
CA TYR A 103 -2.66 -19.84 0.22
C TYR A 103 -3.61 -20.17 1.36
N ARG A 104 -4.60 -21.06 1.13
CA ARG A 104 -5.56 -21.46 2.17
C ARG A 104 -4.87 -22.19 3.34
N ALA A 105 -3.89 -23.03 3.03
CA ALA A 105 -3.11 -23.73 4.05
C ALA A 105 -2.36 -22.72 4.96
N ILE A 106 -1.65 -21.75 4.38
CA ILE A 106 -0.96 -20.70 5.13
C ILE A 106 -1.97 -19.85 5.91
N ARG A 107 -3.06 -19.40 5.28
CA ARG A 107 -4.07 -18.59 5.95
C ARG A 107 -4.70 -19.29 7.15
N SER A 108 -4.86 -20.61 7.11
CA SER A 108 -5.41 -21.40 8.22
C SER A 108 -4.50 -21.43 9.46
N THR A 109 -3.22 -21.11 9.31
CA THR A 109 -2.26 -21.05 10.43
C THR A 109 -2.21 -19.67 11.11
N LEU A 110 -2.85 -18.66 10.52
CA LEU A 110 -2.84 -17.31 11.09
C LEU A 110 -3.68 -17.22 12.37
N PRO A 111 -3.25 -16.40 13.34
CA PRO A 111 -4.04 -16.09 14.51
C PRO A 111 -5.44 -15.54 14.13
N PRO A 112 -6.47 -15.82 14.95
CA PRO A 112 -7.83 -15.33 14.67
C PRO A 112 -7.93 -13.80 14.49
N GLU A 113 -7.13 -13.06 15.26
CA GLU A 113 -7.08 -11.60 15.23
C GLU A 113 -6.59 -11.08 13.86
N VAL A 114 -5.55 -11.70 13.30
CA VAL A 114 -5.02 -11.38 11.98
C VAL A 114 -6.05 -11.67 10.90
N ASN A 115 -6.74 -12.82 11.02
CA ASN A 115 -7.83 -13.14 10.09
C ASN A 115 -8.99 -12.15 10.19
N ALA A 116 -9.30 -11.65 11.39
CA ALA A 116 -10.30 -10.61 11.59
C ALA A 116 -9.91 -9.30 10.89
N ASP A 117 -8.67 -8.84 11.04
CA ASP A 117 -8.18 -7.63 10.37
C ASP A 117 -8.20 -7.76 8.83
N LEU A 118 -7.82 -8.93 8.29
CA LEU A 118 -7.90 -9.19 6.85
C LEU A 118 -9.35 -9.19 6.34
N LEU A 119 -10.28 -9.73 7.11
CA LEU A 119 -11.70 -9.74 6.77
C LEU A 119 -12.31 -8.34 6.86
N ASP A 120 -11.97 -7.58 7.89
CA ASP A 120 -12.40 -6.19 8.06
C ASP A 120 -11.92 -5.31 6.91
N ASN A 121 -10.64 -5.44 6.56
CA ASN A 121 -10.07 -4.73 5.41
C ASN A 121 -10.81 -5.06 4.10
N ASN A 122 -11.04 -6.33 3.83
CA ASN A 122 -11.77 -6.73 2.63
C ASN A 122 -13.22 -6.21 2.65
N ALA A 123 -13.94 -6.38 3.76
CA ALA A 123 -15.31 -5.91 3.90
C ALA A 123 -15.42 -4.38 3.80
N TYR A 124 -14.42 -3.65 4.28
CA TYR A 124 -14.35 -2.21 4.13
C TYR A 124 -14.23 -1.80 2.65
N TRP A 125 -13.28 -2.36 1.91
CA TRP A 125 -13.05 -2.00 0.51
C TRP A 125 -14.13 -2.56 -0.44
N ASP A 126 -14.74 -3.68 -0.12
CA ASP A 126 -15.86 -4.25 -0.89
C ASP A 126 -17.05 -3.29 -1.03
N GLN A 127 -17.24 -2.37 -0.06
CA GLN A 127 -18.28 -1.35 -0.12
C GLN A 127 -18.10 -0.35 -1.28
N PHE A 128 -16.89 -0.23 -1.79
CA PHE A 128 -16.52 0.75 -2.81
C PHE A 128 -16.21 0.11 -4.16
N ARG A 129 -16.08 -1.20 -4.23
CA ARG A 129 -15.79 -1.92 -5.47
C ARG A 129 -16.83 -1.62 -6.54
N ASP A 130 -16.34 -1.56 -7.77
CA ASP A 130 -17.15 -1.40 -8.99
C ASP A 130 -17.97 -0.11 -9.08
N ASN A 131 -17.69 0.89 -8.23
CA ASN A 131 -18.35 2.18 -8.39
C ASN A 131 -17.77 2.94 -9.60
N VAL A 132 -18.61 3.82 -10.20
CA VAL A 132 -18.22 4.58 -11.39
C VAL A 132 -17.09 5.57 -11.09
N VAL A 133 -17.05 6.13 -9.87
CA VAL A 133 -16.04 7.10 -9.45
C VAL A 133 -14.67 6.45 -9.39
N GLU A 134 -14.55 5.26 -8.79
CA GLU A 134 -13.33 4.48 -8.73
C GLU A 134 -12.75 4.24 -10.13
N LYS A 135 -13.57 3.74 -11.07
CA LYS A 135 -13.14 3.47 -12.46
C LYS A 135 -12.62 4.70 -13.19
N VAL A 136 -13.27 5.84 -12.99
CA VAL A 136 -12.81 7.11 -13.57
C VAL A 136 -11.50 7.56 -12.91
N THR A 137 -11.41 7.43 -11.58
CA THR A 137 -10.22 7.78 -10.81
C THR A 137 -9.03 6.94 -11.24
N ASP A 138 -9.19 5.62 -11.34
CA ASP A 138 -8.14 4.71 -11.80
C ASP A 138 -7.61 5.08 -13.19
N THR A 139 -8.52 5.41 -14.11
CA THR A 139 -8.14 5.82 -15.48
C THR A 139 -7.31 7.12 -15.46
N VAL A 140 -7.72 8.10 -14.69
CA VAL A 140 -7.02 9.40 -14.57
C VAL A 140 -5.68 9.21 -13.86
N TYR A 141 -5.65 8.40 -12.79
CA TYR A 141 -4.45 8.13 -12.01
C TYR A 141 -3.41 7.35 -12.81
N ASP A 142 -3.82 6.31 -13.54
CA ASP A 142 -2.94 5.55 -14.44
C ASP A 142 -2.32 6.46 -15.52
N ALA A 143 -3.13 7.34 -16.12
CA ALA A 143 -2.64 8.31 -17.09
C ALA A 143 -1.64 9.31 -16.45
N ALA A 144 -1.88 9.74 -15.21
CA ALA A 144 -0.97 10.61 -14.48
C ALA A 144 0.36 9.90 -14.17
N LEU A 145 0.34 8.67 -13.63
CA LEU A 145 1.54 7.88 -13.36
C LEU A 145 2.40 7.73 -14.62
N LYS A 146 1.80 7.35 -15.74
CA LYS A 146 2.48 7.23 -17.03
C LYS A 146 3.08 8.55 -17.51
N SER A 147 2.42 9.67 -17.27
CA SER A 147 2.92 11.00 -17.63
C SER A 147 4.14 11.42 -16.81
N TYR A 148 4.29 10.92 -15.58
CA TYR A 148 5.45 11.12 -14.70
C TYR A 148 6.57 10.11 -14.92
N GLY A 149 6.44 9.23 -15.94
CA GLY A 149 7.49 8.31 -16.36
C GLY A 149 7.34 6.89 -15.80
N ASP A 150 6.28 6.58 -15.05
CA ASP A 150 5.95 5.21 -14.71
C ASP A 150 5.27 4.52 -15.91
N VAL A 151 6.10 3.89 -16.74
CA VAL A 151 5.64 3.19 -17.96
C VAL A 151 4.65 2.06 -17.67
N ASN A 152 4.65 1.54 -16.44
CA ASN A 152 3.78 0.46 -16.01
C ASN A 152 2.44 0.97 -15.45
N GLY A 153 2.38 2.25 -15.01
CA GLY A 153 1.19 2.83 -14.42
C GLY A 153 0.66 2.01 -13.25
N MET A 154 -0.64 1.72 -13.23
CA MET A 154 -1.27 0.92 -12.17
C MET A 154 -0.70 -0.50 -12.03
N GLN A 155 -0.07 -1.07 -13.07
CA GLN A 155 0.56 -2.38 -13.00
C GLN A 155 1.79 -2.40 -12.09
N SER A 156 2.38 -1.25 -11.76
CA SER A 156 3.52 -1.14 -10.84
C SER A 156 3.19 -1.71 -9.45
N TYR A 157 1.92 -1.72 -9.03
CA TYR A 157 1.49 -2.32 -7.77
C TYR A 157 1.78 -3.83 -7.68
N SER A 158 1.75 -4.56 -8.80
CA SER A 158 2.08 -5.99 -8.83
C SER A 158 3.58 -6.24 -8.66
N MET A 159 4.44 -5.29 -9.03
CA MET A 159 5.90 -5.41 -8.97
C MET A 159 6.45 -5.39 -7.52
N VAL A 160 5.65 -4.94 -6.53
CA VAL A 160 6.05 -5.01 -5.13
C VAL A 160 6.35 -6.45 -4.68
N VAL A 161 5.66 -7.44 -5.25
CA VAL A 161 5.89 -8.86 -4.94
C VAL A 161 7.31 -9.28 -5.28
N GLU A 162 7.84 -8.84 -6.42
CA GLU A 162 9.22 -9.14 -6.82
C GLU A 162 10.24 -8.55 -5.84
N LEU A 163 10.01 -7.30 -5.41
CA LEU A 163 10.85 -6.64 -4.41
C LEU A 163 10.80 -7.35 -3.06
N LEU A 164 9.61 -7.76 -2.60
CA LEU A 164 9.44 -8.50 -1.36
C LEU A 164 10.11 -9.87 -1.42
N VAL A 165 9.93 -10.61 -2.51
CA VAL A 165 10.58 -11.91 -2.70
C VAL A 165 12.10 -11.76 -2.71
N ALA A 166 12.65 -10.79 -3.44
CA ALA A 166 14.09 -10.52 -3.47
C ALA A 166 14.62 -10.14 -2.08
N TYR A 167 13.88 -9.32 -1.33
CA TYR A 167 14.28 -8.87 0.01
C TYR A 167 14.30 -10.01 1.04
N TYR A 168 13.32 -10.90 1.01
CA TYR A 168 13.21 -11.98 1.99
C TYR A 168 13.98 -13.24 1.61
N LYS A 169 14.24 -13.50 0.31
CA LYS A 169 14.94 -14.70 -0.17
C LYS A 169 16.26 -15.00 0.54
N ASP A 170 17.03 -13.96 0.87
CA ASP A 170 18.34 -14.10 1.49
C ASP A 170 18.30 -13.98 3.04
N ARG A 171 17.09 -13.90 3.61
CA ARG A 171 16.85 -13.74 5.06
C ARG A 171 16.12 -14.93 5.70
N ILE A 172 15.72 -15.90 4.90
CA ILE A 172 15.16 -17.18 5.30
C ILE A 172 16.28 -18.23 5.16
#